data_bc8453552ea1abae34012cfdd6bdb1ea
#
_entry.id   bc8453552ea1abae34012cfdd6bdb1ea
#
_cell.length_a   1.000
_cell.length_b   1.000
_cell.length_c   1.000
_cell.angle_alpha   90.00
_cell.angle_beta   90.00
_cell.angle_gamma   90.00
#
_symmetry.space_group_name_H-M   'P 1'
#
loop_
_entity.id
_entity.type
_entity.pdbx_description
1 polymer ?
#
loop_
_entity_poly.entity_id
_entity_poly.type
_entity_poly.pdbx_seq_one_letter_code
_entity_poly.pdbx_strand_id
1 'polypeptide(L)'
;MGLVRYSSFKDAIKQLQVTMSCALTVLVFNRIDYYFFEHKLIVDAGVFIYGFIAYSLLFFFRIVVKRIYEILNATQKPSTKAYILGTSSSDVAMAEGLISQNSGSFDIIGFINPTKKESKSHNRIFNLPIYDLKQVRDSTHYAKSIIVSDNKLKELQKSSNTIITDLLELKIKIYKLPKLQDWDHTDFKNLKAINIEDLLQRNPIKLNNKKLFKIYKDKIILVTGAAGSIGSEIVRQLVNFDPHKIILLDQAETPLHELKLELLKLHPTLNFETIIANVRDKSRLQEVFITHTPEVVFHGAAYKHVPMMEANPLESLSVNFKGTKNISDLSMAYEVERFVFVSTDKAVNPTNIMGASKRAAELYIQSLANNATNEVLFITTRFGNVLGSNGSVIPHFKKQIENNGPVTVTHPEITRYFMTIDEACQLVLEAGAMGKGGEIYVFDMGSPIKIIDLAHHMIRLTGLVPNQDIKIEFTGLRPGEKLYEELLADKETTLATHHQKIMIAKSSYEFDISKSSLLAELEEFINLNEKEQTIKSLKSLVPEYINDTSNETPSTKKQQRIY
;
A
#
# COMPACT_ATOMS: atom_id res chain seq x y z
N MET A 1 38.60 15.95 0.63
CA MET A 1 37.61 16.82 -0.04
C MET A 1 36.22 16.82 0.56
N GLY A 2 35.81 15.87 1.39
CA GLY A 2 34.48 15.81 2.01
C GLY A 2 34.14 16.93 3.03
N LEU A 3 35.11 17.46 3.72
CA LEU A 3 34.92 18.44 4.82
C LEU A 3 34.52 19.86 4.37
N VAL A 4 34.87 20.28 3.16
CA VAL A 4 34.58 21.64 2.68
C VAL A 4 33.12 21.80 2.20
N ARG A 5 32.48 20.70 1.80
CA ARG A 5 31.11 20.66 1.26
C ARG A 5 30.03 21.13 2.26
N TYR A 6 30.24 20.85 3.55
CA TYR A 6 29.26 21.10 4.62
C TYR A 6 29.69 22.22 5.58
N SER A 7 30.55 23.15 5.14
CA SER A 7 31.04 24.22 6.00
C SER A 7 29.90 25.12 6.48
N SER A 8 29.64 25.06 7.78
CA SER A 8 28.67 25.87 8.48
C SER A 8 29.32 27.05 9.19
N PHE A 9 28.53 27.99 9.71
CA PHE A 9 29.00 29.08 10.60
C PHE A 9 29.82 28.56 11.78
N LYS A 10 29.50 27.35 12.30
CA LYS A 10 30.28 26.67 13.35
C LYS A 10 31.71 26.36 12.93
N ASP A 11 31.94 26.09 11.66
CA ASP A 11 33.30 25.78 11.16
C ASP A 11 34.13 27.06 10.98
N ALA A 12 33.51 28.19 10.67
CA ALA A 12 34.19 29.49 10.64
C ALA A 12 34.63 29.89 12.07
N ILE A 13 33.81 29.64 13.09
CA ILE A 13 34.17 29.84 14.49
C ILE A 13 35.34 28.93 14.90
N LYS A 14 35.34 27.65 14.54
CA LYS A 14 36.45 26.73 14.81
C LYS A 14 37.76 27.20 14.14
N GLN A 15 37.66 27.68 12.90
CA GLN A 15 38.82 28.22 12.18
C GLN A 15 39.39 29.46 12.88
N LEU A 16 38.51 30.35 13.38
CA LEU A 16 38.91 31.51 14.19
C LEU A 16 39.62 31.06 15.49
N GLN A 17 39.03 30.08 16.18
CA GLN A 17 39.63 29.53 17.39
C GLN A 17 41.07 28.95 17.15
N VAL A 18 41.25 28.21 16.07
CA VAL A 18 42.55 27.62 15.72
C VAL A 18 43.53 28.72 15.37
N THR A 19 43.18 29.73 14.56
CA THR A 19 44.10 30.81 14.18
C THR A 19 44.47 31.69 15.41
N MET A 20 43.52 31.94 16.32
CA MET A 20 43.79 32.64 17.59
C MET A 20 44.69 31.81 18.51
N SER A 21 44.46 30.51 18.65
CA SER A 21 45.34 29.63 19.44
C SER A 21 46.77 29.62 18.91
N CYS A 22 46.94 29.52 17.58
CA CYS A 22 48.26 29.60 16.96
C CYS A 22 48.94 30.95 17.21
N ALA A 23 48.21 32.07 17.06
CA ALA A 23 48.76 33.40 17.34
C ALA A 23 49.18 33.55 18.80
N LEU A 24 48.36 33.04 19.74
CA LEU A 24 48.69 33.05 21.17
C LEU A 24 49.96 32.23 21.49
N THR A 25 50.08 31.06 20.88
CA THR A 25 51.26 30.20 21.01
C THR A 25 52.52 30.92 20.54
N VAL A 26 52.46 31.57 19.37
CA VAL A 26 53.58 32.39 18.87
C VAL A 26 53.93 33.53 19.78
N LEU A 27 52.94 34.24 20.37
CA LEU A 27 53.19 35.32 21.35
C LEU A 27 53.85 34.77 22.61
N VAL A 28 53.42 33.62 23.11
CA VAL A 28 54.04 32.98 24.29
C VAL A 28 55.50 32.62 24.00
N PHE A 29 55.79 32.01 22.87
CA PHE A 29 57.18 31.72 22.47
C PHE A 29 58.00 33.00 22.32
N ASN A 30 57.49 34.04 21.71
CA ASN A 30 58.14 35.33 21.54
C ASN A 30 58.47 36.01 22.88
N ARG A 31 57.60 35.79 23.92
CA ARG A 31 57.88 36.26 25.29
C ARG A 31 58.93 35.45 26.00
N ILE A 32 58.97 34.13 25.81
CA ILE A 32 59.98 33.23 26.35
C ILE A 32 61.33 33.58 25.76
N ASP A 33 61.41 33.74 24.45
CA ASP A 33 62.65 34.06 23.72
C ASP A 33 63.19 35.41 24.16
N TYR A 34 62.36 36.43 24.30
CA TYR A 34 62.74 37.75 24.86
C TYR A 34 63.28 37.67 26.28
N TYR A 35 62.77 36.80 27.13
CA TYR A 35 63.21 36.61 28.48
C TYR A 35 64.61 35.96 28.57
N PHE A 36 64.93 35.04 27.67
CA PHE A 36 66.21 34.31 27.67
C PHE A 36 67.30 34.99 26.84
N PHE A 37 66.93 35.67 25.75
CA PHE A 37 67.91 36.19 24.79
C PHE A 37 67.86 37.71 24.57
N GLU A 38 67.01 38.43 25.31
CA GLU A 38 66.76 39.87 25.19
C GLU A 38 66.35 40.38 23.80
N HIS A 39 66.02 39.46 22.86
CA HIS A 39 65.60 39.78 21.52
C HIS A 39 64.17 39.31 21.26
N LYS A 40 63.37 40.10 20.56
CA LYS A 40 62.07 39.70 20.06
C LYS A 40 62.23 39.22 18.62
N LEU A 41 61.91 37.96 18.35
CA LEU A 41 61.91 37.39 16.97
C LEU A 41 60.90 38.11 16.10
N ILE A 42 59.73 38.45 16.61
CA ILE A 42 58.63 39.07 15.86
C ILE A 42 58.05 40.19 16.72
N VAL A 43 57.73 41.32 16.10
CA VAL A 43 56.95 42.41 16.78
C VAL A 43 55.55 41.92 17.11
N ASP A 44 55.09 42.07 18.36
CA ASP A 44 53.83 41.54 18.85
C ASP A 44 52.62 41.98 17.95
N ALA A 45 52.62 43.23 17.45
CA ALA A 45 51.64 43.70 16.46
C ALA A 45 51.64 42.92 15.16
N GLY A 46 52.82 42.46 14.73
CA GLY A 46 53.00 41.63 13.51
C GLY A 46 52.31 40.26 13.63
N VAL A 47 52.30 39.64 14.82
CA VAL A 47 51.62 38.36 15.06
C VAL A 47 50.13 38.49 14.92
N PHE A 48 49.54 39.60 15.44
CA PHE A 48 48.10 39.86 15.29
C PHE A 48 47.71 40.15 13.83
N ILE A 49 48.52 40.96 13.12
CA ILE A 49 48.29 41.25 11.69
C ILE A 49 48.35 39.97 10.85
N TYR A 50 49.36 39.14 11.10
CA TYR A 50 49.51 37.86 10.41
C TYR A 50 48.33 36.92 10.70
N GLY A 51 47.94 36.79 11.96
CA GLY A 51 46.77 35.97 12.34
C GLY A 51 45.48 36.41 11.65
N PHE A 52 45.23 37.74 11.58
CA PHE A 52 44.06 38.28 10.89
C PHE A 52 44.11 38.04 9.36
N ILE A 53 45.29 38.24 8.75
CA ILE A 53 45.46 37.97 7.30
C ILE A 53 45.29 36.48 7.01
N ALA A 54 45.89 35.61 7.81
CA ALA A 54 45.78 34.15 7.66
C ALA A 54 44.33 33.68 7.79
N TYR A 55 43.58 34.15 8.81
CA TYR A 55 42.18 33.86 8.97
C TYR A 55 41.35 34.33 7.76
N SER A 56 41.56 35.57 7.31
CA SER A 56 40.80 36.17 6.20
C SER A 56 41.06 35.42 4.89
N LEU A 57 42.32 35.05 4.59
CA LEU A 57 42.67 34.28 3.41
C LEU A 57 42.05 32.87 3.43
N LEU A 58 42.14 32.17 4.55
CA LEU A 58 41.55 30.84 4.72
C LEU A 58 40.04 30.87 4.61
N PHE A 59 39.40 31.89 5.19
CA PHE A 59 37.94 32.08 5.09
C PHE A 59 37.52 32.37 3.64
N PHE A 60 38.22 33.28 2.96
CA PHE A 60 37.92 33.60 1.57
C PHE A 60 38.19 32.41 0.63
N PHE A 61 39.30 31.72 0.79
CA PHE A 61 39.60 30.49 0.04
C PHE A 61 38.49 29.46 0.17
N ARG A 62 37.97 29.30 1.38
CA ARG A 62 36.89 28.35 1.64
C ARG A 62 35.58 28.73 0.93
N ILE A 63 35.24 30.03 0.86
CA ILE A 63 34.10 30.53 0.12
C ILE A 63 34.28 30.26 -1.39
N VAL A 64 35.46 30.56 -1.91
CA VAL A 64 35.77 30.37 -3.34
C VAL A 64 35.69 28.88 -3.71
N VAL A 65 36.30 27.99 -2.96
CA VAL A 65 36.25 26.55 -3.19
C VAL A 65 34.81 26.02 -3.13
N LYS A 66 34.02 26.51 -2.16
CA LYS A 66 32.60 26.15 -2.06
C LYS A 66 31.83 26.60 -3.32
N ARG A 67 32.03 27.82 -3.78
CA ARG A 67 31.40 28.36 -5.00
C ARG A 67 31.79 27.61 -6.26
N ILE A 68 33.09 27.32 -6.44
CA ILE A 68 33.57 26.53 -7.58
C ILE A 68 32.94 25.14 -7.58
N TYR A 69 32.87 24.50 -6.40
CA TYR A 69 32.26 23.19 -6.25
C TYR A 69 30.75 23.22 -6.58
N GLU A 70 30.02 24.24 -6.12
CA GLU A 70 28.61 24.45 -6.43
C GLU A 70 28.39 24.63 -7.95
N ILE A 71 29.23 25.43 -8.62
CA ILE A 71 29.16 25.66 -10.07
C ILE A 71 29.48 24.38 -10.86
N LEU A 72 30.52 23.65 -10.50
CA LEU A 72 30.92 22.41 -11.19
C LEU A 72 29.87 21.29 -11.04
N ASN A 73 29.17 21.22 -9.90
CA ASN A 73 28.12 20.23 -9.70
C ASN A 73 26.74 20.64 -10.24
N ALA A 74 26.48 21.94 -10.39
CA ALA A 74 25.21 22.43 -10.95
C ALA A 74 25.05 22.09 -12.45
N THR A 75 26.14 21.80 -13.16
CA THR A 75 26.13 21.55 -14.62
C THR A 75 25.82 20.09 -15.02
N GLN A 76 25.63 19.16 -14.07
CA GLN A 76 25.60 17.72 -14.42
C GLN A 76 24.22 17.05 -14.47
N LYS A 77 23.09 17.68 -14.08
CA LYS A 77 21.76 17.05 -14.24
C LYS A 77 20.68 18.08 -14.59
N PRO A 78 19.83 17.80 -15.59
CA PRO A 78 18.66 18.62 -15.84
C PRO A 78 17.73 18.54 -14.62
N SER A 79 17.60 19.65 -13.89
CA SER A 79 16.67 19.75 -12.76
C SER A 79 15.25 19.97 -13.26
N THR A 80 14.29 19.23 -12.70
CA THR A 80 12.87 19.44 -13.02
C THR A 80 12.35 20.61 -12.20
N LYS A 81 11.86 21.67 -12.86
CA LYS A 81 11.23 22.80 -12.17
C LYS A 81 9.95 22.34 -11.45
N ALA A 82 9.80 22.73 -10.18
CA ALA A 82 8.66 22.33 -9.38
C ALA A 82 8.16 23.46 -8.48
N TYR A 83 6.86 23.42 -8.17
CA TYR A 83 6.24 24.22 -7.12
C TYR A 83 6.08 23.42 -5.83
N ILE A 84 6.02 24.10 -4.69
CA ILE A 84 5.57 23.54 -3.42
C ILE A 84 4.08 23.86 -3.24
N LEU A 85 3.26 22.85 -2.97
CA LEU A 85 1.84 23.02 -2.69
C LEU A 85 1.60 23.25 -1.21
N GLY A 86 1.22 24.47 -0.85
CA GLY A 86 1.00 24.92 0.51
C GLY A 86 2.00 26.00 0.96
N THR A 87 1.63 26.70 2.01
CA THR A 87 2.43 27.80 2.60
C THR A 87 2.47 27.70 4.13
N SER A 88 2.10 26.56 4.71
CA SER A 88 2.21 26.31 6.15
C SER A 88 3.68 26.20 6.59
N SER A 89 3.94 26.31 7.88
CA SER A 89 5.30 26.17 8.42
C SER A 89 5.96 24.84 8.06
N SER A 90 5.18 23.77 7.97
CA SER A 90 5.68 22.45 7.51
C SER A 90 6.04 22.44 6.02
N ASP A 91 5.26 23.13 5.16
CA ASP A 91 5.53 23.23 3.73
C ASP A 91 6.77 24.08 3.45
N VAL A 92 6.96 25.15 4.26
CA VAL A 92 8.14 26.04 4.21
C VAL A 92 9.40 25.29 4.66
N ALA A 93 9.35 24.54 5.76
CA ALA A 93 10.47 23.73 6.23
C ALA A 93 10.86 22.65 5.22
N MET A 94 9.86 22.04 4.54
CA MET A 94 10.08 21.11 3.45
C MET A 94 10.82 21.77 2.28
N ALA A 95 10.40 22.96 1.87
CA ALA A 95 11.04 23.71 0.79
C ALA A 95 12.50 24.07 1.14
N GLU A 96 12.75 24.51 2.37
CA GLU A 96 14.10 24.81 2.87
C GLU A 96 15.01 23.58 2.80
N GLY A 97 14.51 22.42 3.21
CA GLY A 97 15.23 21.15 3.11
C GLY A 97 15.58 20.79 1.66
N LEU A 98 14.64 20.95 0.72
CA LEU A 98 14.85 20.67 -0.70
C LEU A 98 15.84 21.64 -1.36
N ILE A 99 15.74 22.94 -1.03
CA ILE A 99 16.62 23.98 -1.56
C ILE A 99 18.04 23.83 -1.00
N SER A 100 18.17 23.59 0.33
CA SER A 100 19.48 23.54 1.01
C SER A 100 20.31 22.31 0.62
N GLN A 101 19.68 21.20 0.27
CA GLN A 101 20.41 19.98 -0.11
C GLN A 101 20.94 19.99 -1.54
N ASN A 102 20.57 20.99 -2.38
CA ASN A 102 21.01 21.08 -3.79
C ASN A 102 20.86 19.70 -4.50
N SER A 103 19.68 19.07 -4.29
CA SER A 103 19.47 17.64 -4.57
C SER A 103 19.48 17.30 -6.08
N GLY A 104 19.76 18.26 -6.94
CA GLY A 104 19.94 18.08 -8.39
C GLY A 104 18.74 17.53 -9.18
N SER A 105 17.69 17.10 -8.50
CA SER A 105 16.51 16.50 -9.13
C SER A 105 15.40 17.52 -9.37
N PHE A 106 15.20 18.48 -8.45
CA PHE A 106 14.15 19.49 -8.52
C PHE A 106 14.70 20.89 -8.27
N ASP A 107 14.23 21.86 -9.09
CA ASP A 107 14.46 23.29 -8.93
C ASP A 107 13.16 23.94 -8.47
N ILE A 108 13.10 24.40 -7.22
CA ILE A 108 11.90 25.00 -6.63
C ILE A 108 11.77 26.44 -7.11
N ILE A 109 10.73 26.71 -7.89
CA ILE A 109 10.50 28.04 -8.51
C ILE A 109 9.42 28.86 -7.82
N GLY A 110 8.67 28.31 -6.86
CA GLY A 110 7.63 29.04 -6.13
C GLY A 110 6.74 28.15 -5.28
N PHE A 111 5.78 28.79 -4.63
CA PHE A 111 4.76 28.15 -3.80
C PHE A 111 3.39 28.32 -4.43
N ILE A 112 2.47 27.36 -4.21
CA ILE A 112 1.06 27.47 -4.57
C ILE A 112 0.22 27.48 -3.31
N ASN A 113 -0.56 28.54 -3.12
CA ASN A 113 -1.53 28.59 -2.02
C ASN A 113 -2.94 28.33 -2.54
N PRO A 114 -3.52 27.13 -2.29
CA PRO A 114 -4.82 26.76 -2.83
C PRO A 114 -6.00 27.50 -2.18
N THR A 115 -5.81 28.15 -1.04
CA THR A 115 -6.88 28.80 -0.26
C THR A 115 -6.94 30.31 -0.46
N LYS A 116 -5.98 30.89 -1.16
CA LYS A 116 -5.90 32.34 -1.30
C LYS A 116 -6.77 32.83 -2.46
N LYS A 117 -7.90 33.49 -2.15
CA LYS A 117 -8.67 34.27 -3.12
C LYS A 117 -7.89 35.57 -3.39
N GLU A 118 -7.63 35.88 -4.66
CA GLU A 118 -7.02 37.07 -5.23
C GLU A 118 -6.52 38.11 -4.21
N SER A 119 -5.25 38.08 -3.85
CA SER A 119 -4.61 39.17 -3.13
C SER A 119 -3.45 39.72 -4.00
N LYS A 120 -3.52 41.01 -4.30
CA LYS A 120 -2.51 41.75 -5.08
C LYS A 120 -1.16 41.91 -4.34
N SER A 121 -0.93 41.29 -3.21
CA SER A 121 0.33 41.42 -2.47
C SER A 121 1.30 40.32 -2.91
N HIS A 122 2.44 40.70 -3.43
CA HIS A 122 3.58 39.87 -3.78
C HIS A 122 4.25 39.32 -2.51
N ASN A 123 3.62 38.37 -1.83
CA ASN A 123 4.24 37.66 -0.72
C ASN A 123 5.28 36.68 -1.30
N ARG A 124 6.49 36.74 -0.79
CA ARG A 124 7.57 35.81 -1.16
C ARG A 124 8.01 35.02 0.05
N ILE A 125 8.33 33.74 -0.15
CA ILE A 125 8.97 32.84 0.80
C ILE A 125 10.32 32.43 0.20
N PHE A 126 11.43 32.61 0.90
CA PHE A 126 12.81 32.41 0.37
C PHE A 126 13.08 33.14 -0.95
N ASN A 127 12.58 34.36 -1.11
CA ASN A 127 12.59 35.12 -2.38
C ASN A 127 11.80 34.48 -3.52
N LEU A 128 11.12 33.34 -3.32
CA LEU A 128 10.28 32.66 -4.29
C LEU A 128 8.83 33.20 -4.22
N PRO A 129 8.17 33.38 -5.37
CA PRO A 129 6.80 33.90 -5.43
C PRO A 129 5.78 32.86 -4.93
N ILE A 130 4.64 33.37 -4.44
CA ILE A 130 3.47 32.57 -4.07
C ILE A 130 2.38 32.81 -5.11
N TYR A 131 1.96 31.76 -5.78
CA TYR A 131 0.92 31.76 -6.79
C TYR A 131 -0.41 31.26 -6.23
N ASP A 132 -1.51 31.71 -6.82
CA ASP A 132 -2.81 31.07 -6.70
C ASP A 132 -3.03 30.04 -7.82
N LEU A 133 -4.07 29.20 -7.70
CA LEU A 133 -4.38 28.17 -8.71
C LEU A 133 -4.75 28.76 -10.07
N LYS A 134 -5.39 29.96 -10.11
CA LYS A 134 -5.74 30.63 -11.36
C LYS A 134 -4.49 31.12 -12.08
N GLN A 135 -3.55 31.72 -11.34
CA GLN A 135 -2.28 32.19 -11.89
C GLN A 135 -1.45 31.04 -12.48
N VAL A 136 -1.51 29.85 -11.87
CA VAL A 136 -0.87 28.64 -12.42
C VAL A 136 -1.56 28.20 -13.71
N ARG A 137 -2.89 28.32 -13.79
CA ARG A 137 -3.67 27.96 -14.97
C ARG A 137 -3.43 28.86 -16.17
N ASP A 138 -3.31 30.18 -15.94
CA ASP A 138 -3.28 31.18 -16.99
C ASP A 138 -1.89 31.44 -17.58
N SER A 139 -0.87 30.78 -17.05
CA SER A 139 0.51 31.08 -17.42
C SER A 139 1.15 30.02 -18.31
N THR A 140 1.80 30.48 -19.38
CA THR A 140 2.41 29.63 -20.41
C THR A 140 3.83 29.11 -20.07
N HIS A 141 4.43 29.50 -18.94
CA HIS A 141 5.87 29.32 -18.66
C HIS A 141 6.16 28.60 -17.31
N TYR A 142 5.39 27.58 -16.93
CA TYR A 142 5.46 27.05 -15.57
C TYR A 142 5.97 25.62 -15.46
N ALA A 143 6.38 25.29 -14.23
CA ALA A 143 6.79 23.95 -13.87
C ALA A 143 5.64 22.95 -14.07
N LYS A 144 5.93 21.88 -14.76
CA LYS A 144 4.99 20.75 -14.92
C LYS A 144 4.99 19.80 -13.72
N SER A 145 5.54 20.25 -12.58
CA SER A 145 5.69 19.43 -11.39
C SER A 145 5.35 20.20 -10.13
N ILE A 146 4.68 19.53 -9.19
CA ILE A 146 4.36 20.04 -7.86
C ILE A 146 4.83 19.04 -6.82
N ILE A 147 5.37 19.54 -5.71
CA ILE A 147 5.73 18.71 -4.56
C ILE A 147 4.76 19.03 -3.42
N VAL A 148 4.21 17.99 -2.80
CA VAL A 148 3.24 18.10 -1.70
C VAL A 148 3.68 17.28 -0.50
N SER A 149 3.47 17.82 0.71
CA SER A 149 3.66 17.06 1.95
C SER A 149 2.50 16.08 2.18
N ASP A 150 2.75 14.94 2.85
CA ASP A 150 1.72 13.96 3.21
C ASP A 150 0.57 14.60 4.02
N ASN A 151 0.89 15.52 4.93
CA ASN A 151 -0.10 16.24 5.72
C ASN A 151 -1.00 17.15 4.87
N LYS A 152 -0.38 17.89 3.94
CA LYS A 152 -1.13 18.80 3.04
C LYS A 152 -2.00 18.00 2.06
N LEU A 153 -1.50 16.88 1.56
CA LEU A 153 -2.29 15.98 0.71
C LEU A 153 -3.55 15.50 1.45
N LYS A 154 -3.43 15.05 2.70
CA LYS A 154 -4.56 14.64 3.53
C LYS A 154 -5.54 15.77 3.86
N GLU A 155 -5.03 16.99 4.09
CA GLU A 155 -5.86 18.18 4.30
C GLU A 155 -6.71 18.48 3.07
N LEU A 156 -6.10 18.49 1.89
CA LEU A 156 -6.77 18.75 0.62
C LEU A 156 -7.82 17.68 0.30
N GLN A 157 -7.52 16.44 0.60
CA GLN A 157 -8.46 15.32 0.45
C GLN A 157 -9.71 15.46 1.34
N LYS A 158 -9.57 16.01 2.54
CA LYS A 158 -10.70 16.24 3.46
C LYS A 158 -11.59 17.42 3.05
N SER A 159 -11.01 18.46 2.44
CA SER A 159 -11.73 19.70 2.13
C SER A 159 -12.51 19.68 0.82
N SER A 160 -12.11 18.97 -0.16
CA SER A 160 -12.75 18.50 -1.40
C SER A 160 -11.68 18.14 -2.44
N ASN A 161 -11.89 17.06 -3.18
CA ASN A 161 -10.92 16.56 -4.18
C ASN A 161 -10.71 17.48 -5.40
N THR A 162 -11.40 18.63 -5.47
CA THR A 162 -11.38 19.51 -6.66
C THR A 162 -9.98 20.04 -6.97
N ILE A 163 -9.21 20.44 -5.94
CA ILE A 163 -7.88 21.06 -6.16
C ILE A 163 -6.89 20.06 -6.80
N ILE A 164 -6.87 18.81 -6.34
CA ILE A 164 -5.98 17.79 -6.92
C ILE A 164 -6.42 17.46 -8.33
N THR A 165 -7.73 17.36 -8.56
CA THR A 165 -8.31 17.14 -9.88
C THR A 165 -7.95 18.30 -10.83
N ASP A 166 -8.10 19.55 -10.38
CA ASP A 166 -7.72 20.76 -11.16
C ASP A 166 -6.24 20.75 -11.54
N LEU A 167 -5.35 20.38 -10.60
CA LEU A 167 -3.91 20.28 -10.87
C LEU A 167 -3.59 19.17 -11.88
N LEU A 168 -4.26 18.04 -11.80
CA LEU A 168 -4.10 16.94 -12.76
C LEU A 168 -4.66 17.34 -14.16
N GLU A 169 -5.73 18.14 -14.22
CA GLU A 169 -6.26 18.68 -15.48
C GLU A 169 -5.28 19.62 -16.18
N LEU A 170 -4.44 20.31 -15.42
CA LEU A 170 -3.36 21.16 -15.95
C LEU A 170 -2.13 20.33 -16.42
N LYS A 171 -2.20 19.00 -16.46
CA LYS A 171 -1.10 18.08 -16.81
C LYS A 171 0.13 18.24 -15.89
N ILE A 172 -0.08 18.62 -14.64
CA ILE A 172 0.97 18.81 -13.65
C ILE A 172 1.23 17.50 -12.92
N LYS A 173 2.47 17.03 -12.92
CA LYS A 173 2.90 15.86 -12.16
C LYS A 173 3.01 16.22 -10.69
N ILE A 174 2.37 15.45 -9.82
CA ILE A 174 2.39 15.67 -8.38
C ILE A 174 3.32 14.65 -7.74
N TYR A 175 4.26 15.13 -6.93
CA TYR A 175 5.22 14.32 -6.18
C TYR A 175 4.94 14.45 -4.69
N LYS A 176 4.94 13.32 -3.99
CA LYS A 176 4.73 13.24 -2.55
C LYS A 176 6.06 13.09 -1.83
N LEU A 177 6.22 13.84 -0.75
CA LEU A 177 7.34 13.66 0.17
C LEU A 177 7.00 12.61 1.24
N PRO A 178 7.90 11.66 1.55
CA PRO A 178 7.72 10.73 2.66
C PRO A 178 7.55 11.47 4.00
N LYS A 179 7.01 10.79 5.01
CA LYS A 179 6.85 11.35 6.36
C LYS A 179 8.22 11.68 6.99
N LEU A 180 8.28 12.79 7.75
CA LEU A 180 9.47 13.24 8.48
C LEU A 180 10.09 12.20 9.44
N GLN A 181 9.32 11.19 9.87
CA GLN A 181 9.78 10.11 10.75
C GLN A 181 10.63 9.05 10.04
N ASP A 182 10.54 8.98 8.71
CA ASP A 182 11.29 8.02 7.87
C ASP A 182 12.54 8.68 7.23
N TRP A 183 12.97 9.81 7.76
CA TRP A 183 14.07 10.60 7.21
C TRP A 183 15.43 10.10 7.69
N ASP A 184 16.02 9.21 6.95
CA ASP A 184 17.46 9.11 6.87
C ASP A 184 17.97 10.24 5.97
N HIS A 185 19.01 10.98 6.39
CA HIS A 185 19.53 12.21 5.76
C HIS A 185 19.96 12.08 4.28
N THR A 186 19.70 10.95 3.63
CA THR A 186 20.07 10.64 2.24
C THR A 186 18.88 10.59 1.26
N ASP A 187 17.61 10.69 1.72
CA ASP A 187 16.44 10.23 0.95
C ASP A 187 15.66 11.27 0.13
N PHE A 188 16.11 12.51 -0.01
CA PHE A 188 15.49 13.43 -0.97
C PHE A 188 15.60 12.99 -2.45
N LYS A 189 16.34 11.91 -2.72
CA LYS A 189 16.42 11.30 -4.06
C LYS A 189 15.17 10.49 -4.41
N ASN A 190 14.29 10.20 -3.45
CA ASN A 190 13.16 9.28 -3.58
C ASN A 190 11.79 9.96 -3.51
N LEU A 191 11.64 11.15 -4.11
CA LEU A 191 10.31 11.73 -4.33
C LEU A 191 9.51 10.78 -5.23
N LYS A 192 8.43 10.20 -4.69
CA LYS A 192 7.54 9.32 -5.44
C LYS A 192 6.42 10.13 -6.07
N ALA A 193 6.14 9.91 -7.36
CA ALA A 193 4.93 10.41 -7.98
C ALA A 193 3.71 9.89 -7.19
N ILE A 194 2.66 10.71 -7.06
CA ILE A 194 1.41 10.29 -6.45
C ILE A 194 0.84 9.11 -7.22
N ASN A 195 0.48 8.08 -6.50
CA ASN A 195 -0.21 6.90 -7.00
C ASN A 195 -1.72 7.06 -6.82
N ILE A 196 -2.49 6.18 -7.45
CA ILE A 196 -3.95 6.17 -7.32
C ILE A 196 -4.39 5.89 -5.88
N GLU A 197 -3.64 5.10 -5.12
CA GLU A 197 -3.87 4.81 -3.71
C GLU A 197 -3.83 6.09 -2.85
N ASP A 198 -2.94 7.02 -3.18
CA ASP A 198 -2.83 8.32 -2.51
C ASP A 198 -4.06 9.21 -2.76
N LEU A 199 -4.83 8.98 -3.85
CA LEU A 199 -6.04 9.73 -4.19
C LEU A 199 -7.31 9.18 -3.52
N LEU A 200 -7.32 7.93 -3.08
CA LEU A 200 -8.50 7.22 -2.60
C LEU A 200 -8.73 7.36 -1.09
N GLN A 201 -8.45 8.51 -0.50
CA GLN A 201 -8.88 9.01 0.83
C GLN A 201 -9.02 7.96 1.95
N ARG A 202 -8.01 7.11 2.17
CA ARG A 202 -8.05 6.17 3.28
C ARG A 202 -7.12 6.60 4.42
N ASN A 203 -7.68 6.76 5.62
CA ASN A 203 -6.88 7.00 6.82
C ASN A 203 -6.17 5.70 7.22
N PRO A 204 -4.86 5.75 7.51
CA PRO A 204 -4.14 4.60 8.06
C PRO A 204 -4.83 4.08 9.31
N ILE A 205 -4.95 2.77 9.41
CA ILE A 205 -5.50 2.11 10.59
C ILE A 205 -4.44 2.11 11.69
N LYS A 206 -4.88 2.28 12.93
CA LYS A 206 -4.04 2.09 14.10
C LYS A 206 -4.42 0.75 14.73
N LEU A 207 -3.56 -0.25 14.56
CA LEU A 207 -3.70 -1.54 15.24
C LEU A 207 -3.36 -1.45 16.73
N ASN A 208 -3.99 -2.30 17.52
CA ASN A 208 -3.55 -2.52 18.89
C ASN A 208 -2.40 -3.54 18.92
N ASN A 209 -1.19 -3.10 18.56
CA ASN A 209 -0.03 -3.96 18.44
C ASN A 209 0.24 -4.81 19.70
N LYS A 210 -0.06 -4.33 20.91
CA LYS A 210 0.13 -5.11 22.15
C LYS A 210 -0.78 -6.35 22.20
N LYS A 211 -2.01 -6.24 21.71
CA LYS A 211 -2.98 -7.34 21.71
C LYS A 211 -2.62 -8.37 20.64
N LEU A 212 -2.29 -7.91 19.43
CA LEU A 212 -1.84 -8.75 18.33
C LEU A 212 -0.56 -9.51 18.68
N PHE A 213 0.40 -8.80 19.27
CA PHE A 213 1.65 -9.40 19.74
C PHE A 213 1.41 -10.56 20.72
N LYS A 214 0.46 -10.41 21.67
CA LYS A 214 0.12 -11.47 22.61
C LYS A 214 -0.44 -12.73 21.93
N ILE A 215 -1.15 -12.58 20.81
CA ILE A 215 -1.81 -13.68 20.11
C ILE A 215 -0.87 -14.40 19.14
N TYR A 216 0.03 -13.66 18.44
CA TYR A 216 0.84 -14.23 17.37
C TYR A 216 2.29 -14.50 17.74
N LYS A 217 2.78 -13.92 18.85
CA LYS A 217 4.12 -14.17 19.36
C LYS A 217 4.32 -15.65 19.69
N ASP A 218 5.52 -16.16 19.37
CA ASP A 218 5.95 -17.53 19.64
C ASP A 218 5.05 -18.61 19.01
N LYS A 219 4.12 -18.27 18.08
CA LYS A 219 3.20 -19.20 17.41
C LYS A 219 3.77 -19.74 16.11
N ILE A 220 3.37 -20.99 15.80
CA ILE A 220 3.57 -21.59 14.47
C ILE A 220 2.35 -21.24 13.62
N ILE A 221 2.58 -20.46 12.56
CA ILE A 221 1.51 -19.86 11.76
C ILE A 221 1.58 -20.40 10.32
N LEU A 222 0.49 -20.99 9.84
CA LEU A 222 0.34 -21.41 8.44
C LEU A 222 -0.43 -20.34 7.66
N VAL A 223 0.14 -19.87 6.55
CA VAL A 223 -0.53 -19.00 5.60
C VAL A 223 -0.69 -19.73 4.28
N THR A 224 -1.91 -20.00 3.86
CA THR A 224 -2.21 -20.59 2.55
C THR A 224 -2.55 -19.51 1.53
N GLY A 225 -2.18 -19.72 0.26
CA GLY A 225 -2.20 -18.64 -0.73
C GLY A 225 -1.15 -17.56 -0.42
N ALA A 226 -0.04 -17.97 0.19
CA ALA A 226 1.00 -17.09 0.71
C ALA A 226 1.68 -16.24 -0.38
N ALA A 227 1.71 -16.70 -1.61
CA ALA A 227 2.25 -15.97 -2.76
C ALA A 227 1.25 -14.98 -3.40
N GLY A 228 -0.02 -15.01 -2.99
CA GLY A 228 -1.06 -14.07 -3.42
C GLY A 228 -0.91 -12.69 -2.76
N SER A 229 -1.60 -11.68 -3.29
CA SER A 229 -1.51 -10.30 -2.79
C SER A 229 -1.89 -10.15 -1.31
N ILE A 230 -2.91 -10.90 -0.83
CA ILE A 230 -3.33 -10.86 0.58
C ILE A 230 -2.41 -11.74 1.43
N GLY A 231 -2.14 -12.97 1.00
CA GLY A 231 -1.30 -13.91 1.77
C GLY A 231 0.11 -13.38 2.00
N SER A 232 0.76 -12.82 0.97
CA SER A 232 2.11 -12.26 1.09
C SER A 232 2.15 -11.05 2.03
N GLU A 233 1.13 -10.23 2.03
CA GLU A 233 1.05 -9.08 2.93
C GLU A 233 0.75 -9.51 4.38
N ILE A 234 -0.12 -10.51 4.60
CA ILE A 234 -0.30 -11.13 5.92
C ILE A 234 1.04 -11.62 6.46
N VAL A 235 1.85 -12.31 5.64
CA VAL A 235 3.19 -12.78 6.02
C VAL A 235 4.09 -11.60 6.41
N ARG A 236 4.16 -10.52 5.60
CA ARG A 236 4.97 -9.33 5.89
C ARG A 236 4.59 -8.67 7.22
N GLN A 237 3.29 -8.62 7.51
CA GLN A 237 2.81 -8.02 8.76
C GLN A 237 3.03 -8.94 9.97
N LEU A 238 2.89 -10.26 9.81
CA LEU A 238 3.14 -11.24 10.88
C LEU A 238 4.58 -11.21 11.39
N VAL A 239 5.55 -10.91 10.53
CA VAL A 239 6.96 -10.76 10.94
C VAL A 239 7.13 -9.79 12.11
N ASN A 240 6.30 -8.74 12.19
CA ASN A 240 6.38 -7.73 13.26
C ASN A 240 5.89 -8.24 14.63
N PHE A 241 5.33 -9.45 14.72
CA PHE A 241 4.78 -10.04 15.95
C PHE A 241 5.64 -11.18 16.52
N ASP A 242 6.86 -11.36 15.99
CA ASP A 242 7.85 -12.33 16.49
C ASP A 242 7.29 -13.77 16.60
N PRO A 243 6.73 -14.34 15.51
CA PRO A 243 6.22 -15.70 15.50
C PRO A 243 7.35 -16.72 15.64
N HIS A 244 7.06 -17.89 16.24
CA HIS A 244 8.04 -18.98 16.33
C HIS A 244 8.44 -19.49 14.94
N LYS A 245 7.45 -19.68 14.04
CA LYS A 245 7.67 -20.09 12.64
C LYS A 245 6.50 -19.66 11.76
N ILE A 246 6.79 -19.21 10.53
CA ILE A 246 5.76 -18.97 9.51
C ILE A 246 5.91 -20.01 8.39
N ILE A 247 4.82 -20.70 8.06
CA ILE A 247 4.74 -21.68 6.98
C ILE A 247 3.99 -21.02 5.82
N LEU A 248 4.69 -20.82 4.70
CA LEU A 248 4.18 -20.20 3.50
C LEU A 248 3.79 -21.27 2.51
N LEU A 249 2.49 -21.52 2.33
CA LEU A 249 1.98 -22.54 1.44
C LEU A 249 1.30 -21.89 0.23
N ASP A 250 1.74 -22.25 -0.97
CA ASP A 250 1.13 -21.86 -2.24
C ASP A 250 1.38 -22.91 -3.32
N GLN A 251 0.52 -22.94 -4.34
CA GLN A 251 0.75 -23.77 -5.54
C GLN A 251 1.63 -23.06 -6.60
N ALA A 252 1.74 -21.74 -6.53
CA ALA A 252 2.48 -20.91 -7.48
C ALA A 252 3.97 -20.80 -7.06
N GLU A 253 4.83 -21.61 -7.68
CA GLU A 253 6.25 -21.72 -7.32
C GLU A 253 6.97 -20.38 -7.44
N THR A 254 6.92 -19.73 -8.61
CA THR A 254 7.70 -18.52 -8.88
C THR A 254 7.38 -17.35 -7.93
N PRO A 255 6.12 -16.95 -7.71
CA PRO A 255 5.80 -15.90 -6.74
C PRO A 255 6.16 -16.29 -5.30
N LEU A 256 6.08 -17.58 -4.96
CA LEU A 256 6.49 -18.05 -3.64
C LEU A 256 8.00 -17.94 -3.44
N HIS A 257 8.79 -18.23 -4.49
CA HIS A 257 10.23 -18.05 -4.48
C HIS A 257 10.62 -16.57 -4.37
N GLU A 258 9.94 -15.67 -5.09
CA GLU A 258 10.15 -14.22 -4.98
C GLU A 258 9.92 -13.73 -3.54
N LEU A 259 8.81 -14.15 -2.91
CA LEU A 259 8.53 -13.83 -1.51
C LEU A 259 9.61 -14.38 -0.57
N LYS A 260 10.10 -15.61 -0.80
CA LYS A 260 11.20 -16.19 -0.04
C LYS A 260 12.46 -15.33 -0.10
N LEU A 261 12.87 -14.89 -1.29
CA LEU A 261 14.05 -14.04 -1.48
C LEU A 261 13.89 -12.68 -0.78
N GLU A 262 12.70 -12.09 -0.84
CA GLU A 262 12.36 -10.85 -0.14
C GLU A 262 12.53 -11.01 1.38
N LEU A 263 11.95 -12.05 1.96
CA LEU A 263 12.01 -12.31 3.40
C LEU A 263 13.45 -12.58 3.87
N LEU A 264 14.23 -13.38 3.14
CA LEU A 264 15.64 -13.63 3.45
C LEU A 264 16.47 -12.34 3.46
N LYS A 265 16.16 -11.40 2.57
CA LYS A 265 16.86 -10.12 2.46
C LYS A 265 16.47 -9.14 3.57
N LEU A 266 15.17 -9.01 3.87
CA LEU A 266 14.65 -8.01 4.81
C LEU A 266 14.64 -8.49 6.26
N HIS A 267 14.46 -9.81 6.47
CA HIS A 267 14.30 -10.43 7.78
C HIS A 267 15.16 -11.69 7.91
N PRO A 268 16.50 -11.58 7.88
CA PRO A 268 17.42 -12.73 7.83
C PRO A 268 17.34 -13.66 9.05
N THR A 269 16.78 -13.20 10.16
CA THR A 269 16.61 -13.99 11.40
C THR A 269 15.24 -14.65 11.52
N LEU A 270 14.32 -14.37 10.58
CA LEU A 270 12.98 -14.95 10.60
C LEU A 270 13.03 -16.46 10.33
N ASN A 271 12.41 -17.24 11.22
CA ASN A 271 12.21 -18.66 11.00
C ASN A 271 10.95 -18.88 10.13
N PHE A 272 11.14 -19.26 8.87
CA PHE A 272 10.04 -19.55 7.96
C PHE A 272 10.37 -20.69 6.98
N GLU A 273 9.34 -21.30 6.44
CA GLU A 273 9.46 -22.37 5.44
C GLU A 273 8.46 -22.15 4.30
N THR A 274 8.90 -22.42 3.06
CA THR A 274 8.06 -22.34 1.86
C THR A 274 7.68 -23.72 1.39
N ILE A 275 6.36 -23.97 1.20
CA ILE A 275 5.82 -25.27 0.80
C ILE A 275 5.00 -25.09 -0.47
N ILE A 276 5.40 -25.81 -1.51
CA ILE A 276 4.60 -25.91 -2.73
C ILE A 276 3.55 -26.99 -2.52
N ALA A 277 2.28 -26.58 -2.45
CA ALA A 277 1.15 -27.50 -2.32
C ALA A 277 -0.14 -26.86 -2.85
N ASN A 278 -1.05 -27.72 -3.33
CA ASN A 278 -2.40 -27.32 -3.71
C ASN A 278 -3.37 -27.68 -2.59
N VAL A 279 -4.25 -26.74 -2.19
CA VAL A 279 -5.23 -26.95 -1.12
C VAL A 279 -6.25 -28.05 -1.43
N ARG A 280 -6.35 -28.50 -2.68
CA ARG A 280 -7.17 -29.65 -3.08
C ARG A 280 -6.56 -31.00 -2.68
N ASP A 281 -5.25 -31.05 -2.49
CA ASP A 281 -4.52 -32.29 -2.15
C ASP A 281 -4.49 -32.48 -0.63
N LYS A 282 -5.50 -33.21 -0.13
CA LYS A 282 -5.65 -33.47 1.31
C LYS A 282 -4.46 -34.24 1.89
N SER A 283 -3.89 -35.18 1.11
CA SER A 283 -2.76 -36.00 1.59
C SER A 283 -1.52 -35.15 1.80
N ARG A 284 -1.19 -34.29 0.83
CA ARG A 284 -0.08 -33.36 0.95
C ARG A 284 -0.27 -32.34 2.08
N LEU A 285 -1.49 -31.84 2.26
CA LEU A 285 -1.82 -30.94 3.38
C LEU A 285 -1.66 -31.65 4.73
N GLN A 286 -2.07 -32.90 4.82
CA GLN A 286 -1.94 -33.70 6.04
C GLN A 286 -0.46 -33.87 6.45
N GLU A 287 0.44 -34.13 5.50
CA GLU A 287 1.89 -34.13 5.75
C GLU A 287 2.37 -32.80 6.35
N VAL A 288 1.88 -31.67 5.83
CA VAL A 288 2.22 -30.33 6.33
C VAL A 288 1.76 -30.17 7.78
N PHE A 289 0.53 -30.59 8.10
CA PHE A 289 -0.01 -30.48 9.47
C PHE A 289 0.72 -31.41 10.45
N ILE A 290 1.06 -32.64 10.05
CA ILE A 290 1.85 -33.57 10.86
C ILE A 290 3.24 -33.00 11.15
N THR A 291 3.91 -32.45 10.13
CA THR A 291 5.29 -31.99 10.26
C THR A 291 5.43 -30.71 11.06
N HIS A 292 4.46 -29.80 10.93
CA HIS A 292 4.60 -28.44 11.45
C HIS A 292 3.65 -28.09 12.58
N THR A 293 2.57 -28.85 12.79
CA THR A 293 1.56 -28.63 13.87
C THR A 293 1.19 -27.15 14.02
N PRO A 294 0.62 -26.49 12.99
CA PRO A 294 0.33 -25.08 13.05
C PRO A 294 -0.71 -24.76 14.12
N GLU A 295 -0.47 -23.72 14.93
CA GLU A 295 -1.38 -23.25 15.97
C GLU A 295 -2.36 -22.19 15.42
N VAL A 296 -1.96 -21.44 14.39
CA VAL A 296 -2.80 -20.43 13.73
C VAL A 296 -2.76 -20.65 12.23
N VAL A 297 -3.92 -20.61 11.58
CA VAL A 297 -4.05 -20.77 10.13
C VAL A 297 -4.73 -19.53 9.55
N PHE A 298 -4.05 -18.88 8.59
CA PHE A 298 -4.64 -17.89 7.70
C PHE A 298 -4.90 -18.51 6.34
N HIS A 299 -6.17 -18.71 6.00
CA HIS A 299 -6.56 -19.35 4.75
C HIS A 299 -6.97 -18.32 3.70
N GLY A 300 -6.01 -17.91 2.85
CA GLY A 300 -6.19 -16.98 1.75
C GLY A 300 -6.17 -17.62 0.36
N ALA A 301 -5.89 -18.93 0.24
CA ALA A 301 -5.85 -19.65 -1.03
C ALA A 301 -7.25 -19.70 -1.67
N ALA A 302 -7.40 -19.10 -2.86
CA ALA A 302 -8.66 -19.10 -3.60
C ALA A 302 -8.45 -18.66 -5.05
N TYR A 303 -9.36 -19.07 -5.94
CA TYR A 303 -9.55 -18.46 -7.25
C TYR A 303 -10.55 -17.29 -7.12
N LYS A 304 -10.21 -16.12 -7.70
CA LYS A 304 -10.97 -14.87 -7.49
C LYS A 304 -11.55 -14.23 -8.76
N HIS A 305 -11.09 -14.65 -9.94
CA HIS A 305 -11.49 -14.02 -11.20
C HIS A 305 -12.86 -14.55 -11.67
N VAL A 306 -13.89 -13.74 -11.52
CA VAL A 306 -15.27 -14.11 -11.85
C VAL A 306 -15.40 -14.68 -13.26
N PRO A 307 -14.92 -14.03 -14.36
CA PRO A 307 -15.09 -14.59 -15.70
C PRO A 307 -14.42 -15.96 -15.90
N MET A 308 -13.26 -16.17 -15.25
CA MET A 308 -12.56 -17.44 -15.32
C MET A 308 -13.34 -18.54 -14.57
N MET A 309 -13.94 -18.20 -13.44
CA MET A 309 -14.69 -19.17 -12.63
C MET A 309 -16.07 -19.48 -13.22
N GLU A 310 -16.71 -18.56 -13.93
CA GLU A 310 -17.90 -18.84 -14.73
C GLU A 310 -17.60 -19.87 -15.84
N ALA A 311 -16.45 -19.73 -16.50
CA ALA A 311 -16.00 -20.70 -17.51
C ALA A 311 -15.57 -22.04 -16.90
N ASN A 312 -15.12 -22.06 -15.64
CA ASN A 312 -14.54 -23.22 -14.96
C ASN A 312 -15.17 -23.46 -13.57
N PRO A 313 -16.47 -23.75 -13.45
CA PRO A 313 -17.18 -23.84 -12.18
C PRO A 313 -16.65 -24.93 -11.25
N LEU A 314 -16.27 -26.09 -11.79
CA LEU A 314 -15.72 -27.19 -10.99
C LEU A 314 -14.36 -26.82 -10.37
N GLU A 315 -13.50 -26.09 -11.08
CA GLU A 315 -12.24 -25.59 -10.55
C GLU A 315 -12.48 -24.58 -9.42
N SER A 316 -13.47 -23.69 -9.59
CA SER A 316 -13.88 -22.75 -8.54
C SER A 316 -14.25 -23.49 -7.25
N LEU A 317 -15.12 -24.48 -7.34
CA LEU A 317 -15.59 -25.25 -6.20
C LEU A 317 -14.51 -26.18 -5.62
N SER A 318 -13.70 -26.79 -6.46
CA SER A 318 -12.58 -27.64 -6.01
C SER A 318 -11.57 -26.86 -5.17
N VAL A 319 -11.25 -25.60 -5.53
CA VAL A 319 -10.30 -24.78 -4.78
C VAL A 319 -11.00 -24.04 -3.64
N ASN A 320 -12.08 -23.29 -3.94
CA ASN A 320 -12.65 -22.37 -2.98
C ASN A 320 -13.50 -23.07 -1.90
N PHE A 321 -14.19 -24.16 -2.24
CA PHE A 321 -14.99 -24.94 -1.30
C PHE A 321 -14.23 -26.15 -0.77
N LYS A 322 -13.87 -27.14 -1.63
CA LYS A 322 -13.20 -28.36 -1.19
C LYS A 322 -11.82 -28.09 -0.58
N GLY A 323 -11.05 -27.15 -1.15
CA GLY A 323 -9.76 -26.72 -0.58
C GLY A 323 -9.93 -26.12 0.81
N THR A 324 -10.92 -25.25 1.01
CA THR A 324 -11.26 -24.71 2.33
C THR A 324 -11.67 -25.79 3.30
N LYS A 325 -12.52 -26.75 2.85
CA LYS A 325 -12.92 -27.90 3.65
C LYS A 325 -11.71 -28.72 4.09
N ASN A 326 -10.79 -29.06 3.21
CA ASN A 326 -9.59 -29.83 3.55
C ASN A 326 -8.76 -29.17 4.66
N ILE A 327 -8.48 -27.86 4.52
CA ILE A 327 -7.69 -27.12 5.51
C ILE A 327 -8.43 -27.00 6.84
N SER A 328 -9.75 -26.75 6.85
CA SER A 328 -10.52 -26.64 8.09
C SER A 328 -10.70 -27.98 8.80
N ASP A 329 -10.91 -29.10 8.07
CA ASP A 329 -10.95 -30.43 8.64
C ASP A 329 -9.62 -30.81 9.31
N LEU A 330 -8.50 -30.51 8.64
CA LEU A 330 -7.17 -30.74 9.21
C LEU A 330 -6.91 -29.82 10.42
N SER A 331 -7.40 -28.59 10.37
CA SER A 331 -7.29 -27.67 11.52
C SER A 331 -8.01 -28.22 12.76
N MET A 332 -9.16 -28.87 12.57
CA MET A 332 -9.84 -29.58 13.67
C MET A 332 -9.06 -30.81 14.13
N ALA A 333 -8.61 -31.65 13.18
CA ALA A 333 -7.93 -32.92 13.49
C ALA A 333 -6.57 -32.70 14.21
N TYR A 334 -5.92 -31.56 14.00
CA TYR A 334 -4.63 -31.20 14.61
C TYR A 334 -4.74 -30.06 15.62
N GLU A 335 -5.93 -29.77 16.14
CA GLU A 335 -6.19 -28.89 17.29
C GLU A 335 -5.61 -27.47 17.09
N VAL A 336 -5.80 -26.89 15.90
CA VAL A 336 -5.42 -25.49 15.60
C VAL A 336 -6.19 -24.56 16.54
N GLU A 337 -5.54 -23.62 17.17
CA GLU A 337 -6.21 -22.67 18.07
C GLU A 337 -7.14 -21.70 17.30
N ARG A 338 -6.67 -21.18 16.15
CA ARG A 338 -7.37 -20.17 15.37
C ARG A 338 -7.28 -20.44 13.87
N PHE A 339 -8.43 -20.43 13.22
CA PHE A 339 -8.55 -20.55 11.77
C PHE A 339 -9.21 -19.29 11.21
N VAL A 340 -8.46 -18.50 10.44
CA VAL A 340 -8.94 -17.24 9.85
C VAL A 340 -9.16 -17.42 8.35
N PHE A 341 -10.43 -17.41 7.94
CA PHE A 341 -10.85 -17.54 6.55
C PHE A 341 -10.99 -16.19 5.88
N VAL A 342 -10.26 -15.97 4.80
CA VAL A 342 -10.38 -14.79 3.95
C VAL A 342 -11.49 -14.99 2.94
N SER A 343 -12.63 -14.33 3.14
CA SER A 343 -13.79 -14.30 2.24
C SER A 343 -13.88 -12.96 1.49
N THR A 344 -15.02 -12.69 0.87
CA THR A 344 -15.22 -11.54 -0.02
C THR A 344 -16.65 -11.00 0.08
N ASP A 345 -16.86 -9.74 -0.32
CA ASP A 345 -18.17 -9.12 -0.56
C ASP A 345 -19.01 -9.91 -1.58
N LYS A 346 -18.38 -10.61 -2.53
CA LYS A 346 -19.06 -11.39 -3.57
C LYS A 346 -19.71 -12.68 -3.06
N ALA A 347 -19.42 -13.08 -1.84
CA ALA A 347 -20.12 -14.16 -1.14
C ALA A 347 -21.51 -13.73 -0.63
N VAL A 348 -21.79 -12.43 -0.62
CA VAL A 348 -23.09 -11.84 -0.23
C VAL A 348 -24.02 -11.82 -1.42
N ASN A 349 -25.23 -12.42 -1.31
CA ASN A 349 -26.20 -12.54 -2.40
C ASN A 349 -25.53 -12.85 -3.74
N PRO A 350 -24.80 -13.99 -3.87
CA PRO A 350 -23.90 -14.22 -4.99
C PRO A 350 -24.66 -14.31 -6.31
N THR A 351 -24.11 -13.63 -7.34
CA THR A 351 -24.61 -13.66 -8.72
C THR A 351 -23.70 -14.44 -9.65
N ASN A 352 -22.64 -15.04 -9.10
CA ASN A 352 -21.64 -15.76 -9.85
C ASN A 352 -21.10 -16.96 -9.07
N ILE A 353 -20.51 -17.92 -9.80
CA ILE A 353 -19.95 -19.17 -9.25
C ILE A 353 -18.84 -18.91 -8.22
N MET A 354 -17.97 -17.91 -8.47
CA MET A 354 -16.89 -17.60 -7.56
C MET A 354 -17.45 -17.14 -6.21
N GLY A 355 -18.41 -16.22 -6.19
CA GLY A 355 -19.08 -15.77 -4.97
C GLY A 355 -19.83 -16.90 -4.27
N ALA A 356 -20.58 -17.71 -5.03
CA ALA A 356 -21.34 -18.84 -4.50
C ALA A 356 -20.40 -19.92 -3.90
N SER A 357 -19.23 -20.19 -4.51
CA SER A 357 -18.23 -21.12 -3.96
C SER A 357 -17.63 -20.64 -2.64
N LYS A 358 -17.40 -19.32 -2.49
CA LYS A 358 -16.94 -18.73 -1.22
C LYS A 358 -18.04 -18.76 -0.17
N ARG A 359 -19.31 -18.52 -0.57
CA ARG A 359 -20.45 -18.64 0.35
C ARG A 359 -20.66 -20.06 0.84
N ALA A 360 -20.54 -21.05 -0.01
CA ALA A 360 -20.58 -22.47 0.39
C ALA A 360 -19.46 -22.80 1.43
N ALA A 361 -18.26 -22.26 1.21
CA ALA A 361 -17.15 -22.40 2.16
C ALA A 361 -17.45 -21.70 3.51
N GLU A 362 -18.04 -20.50 3.52
CA GLU A 362 -18.49 -19.83 4.74
C GLU A 362 -19.50 -20.67 5.52
N LEU A 363 -20.50 -21.24 4.81
CA LEU A 363 -21.49 -22.12 5.43
C LEU A 363 -20.85 -23.37 6.04
N TYR A 364 -19.84 -23.96 5.36
CA TYR A 364 -19.09 -25.09 5.90
C TYR A 364 -18.36 -24.71 7.18
N ILE A 365 -17.62 -23.61 7.19
CA ILE A 365 -16.90 -23.12 8.36
C ILE A 365 -17.86 -22.82 9.52
N GLN A 366 -19.01 -22.23 9.25
CA GLN A 366 -20.04 -21.98 10.26
C GLN A 366 -20.58 -23.30 10.85
N SER A 367 -20.74 -24.34 10.02
CA SER A 367 -21.16 -25.67 10.51
C SER A 367 -20.17 -26.27 11.49
N LEU A 368 -18.87 -26.09 11.23
CA LEU A 368 -17.81 -26.56 12.13
C LEU A 368 -17.78 -25.74 13.44
N ALA A 369 -17.93 -24.42 13.35
CA ALA A 369 -17.94 -23.54 14.52
C ALA A 369 -19.12 -23.83 15.48
N ASN A 370 -20.27 -24.25 14.95
CA ASN A 370 -21.46 -24.59 15.74
C ASN A 370 -21.40 -26.01 16.34
N ASN A 371 -20.36 -26.79 16.05
CA ASN A 371 -20.21 -28.12 16.64
C ASN A 371 -19.69 -27.99 18.07
N ALA A 372 -20.44 -28.47 19.04
CA ALA A 372 -20.14 -28.36 20.47
C ALA A 372 -18.83 -29.05 20.91
N THR A 373 -18.28 -29.94 20.09
CA THR A 373 -17.00 -30.64 20.36
C THR A 373 -15.79 -29.93 19.80
N ASN A 374 -15.98 -28.78 19.12
CA ASN A 374 -14.93 -28.07 18.44
C ASN A 374 -14.28 -27.02 19.35
N GLU A 375 -12.94 -27.08 19.50
CA GLU A 375 -12.15 -26.10 20.24
C GLU A 375 -11.48 -25.05 19.34
N VAL A 376 -11.51 -25.26 18.01
CA VAL A 376 -10.92 -24.34 17.03
C VAL A 376 -11.75 -23.09 16.91
N LEU A 377 -11.15 -21.91 17.03
CA LEU A 377 -11.82 -20.65 16.80
C LEU A 377 -11.86 -20.34 15.29
N PHE A 378 -12.96 -20.71 14.65
CA PHE A 378 -13.20 -20.39 13.24
C PHE A 378 -13.68 -18.95 13.07
N ILE A 379 -12.94 -18.17 12.31
CA ILE A 379 -13.16 -16.73 12.09
C ILE A 379 -13.23 -16.48 10.59
N THR A 380 -14.31 -15.86 10.12
CA THR A 380 -14.47 -15.48 8.71
C THR A 380 -14.34 -13.96 8.56
N THR A 381 -13.64 -13.49 7.51
CA THR A 381 -13.52 -12.06 7.21
C THR A 381 -14.06 -11.78 5.81
N ARG A 382 -14.92 -10.75 5.68
CA ARG A 382 -15.46 -10.26 4.40
C ARG A 382 -15.02 -8.83 4.15
N PHE A 383 -14.49 -8.58 2.96
CA PHE A 383 -14.16 -7.25 2.48
C PHE A 383 -14.24 -7.20 0.94
N GLY A 384 -14.33 -5.97 0.40
CA GLY A 384 -14.44 -5.73 -1.03
C GLY A 384 -13.11 -5.77 -1.76
N ASN A 385 -12.97 -4.96 -2.83
CA ASN A 385 -11.77 -4.99 -3.64
C ASN A 385 -10.58 -4.36 -2.90
N VAL A 386 -9.40 -4.91 -3.14
CA VAL A 386 -8.14 -4.35 -2.66
C VAL A 386 -7.37 -3.70 -3.81
N LEU A 387 -6.82 -2.51 -3.55
CA LEU A 387 -6.09 -1.70 -4.53
C LEU A 387 -4.79 -2.38 -4.94
N GLY A 388 -4.47 -2.34 -6.23
CA GLY A 388 -3.19 -2.83 -6.74
C GLY A 388 -2.98 -4.33 -6.66
N SER A 389 -3.99 -5.13 -6.27
CA SER A 389 -3.86 -6.60 -6.26
C SER A 389 -3.69 -7.18 -7.67
N ASN A 390 -2.92 -8.27 -7.78
CA ASN A 390 -2.64 -8.91 -9.06
C ASN A 390 -3.91 -9.23 -9.85
N GLY A 391 -3.93 -8.84 -11.14
CA GLY A 391 -5.06 -9.02 -12.04
C GLY A 391 -6.30 -8.16 -11.72
N SER A 392 -6.20 -7.16 -10.83
CA SER A 392 -7.29 -6.22 -10.56
C SER A 392 -7.36 -5.08 -11.58
N VAL A 393 -8.39 -4.23 -11.46
CA VAL A 393 -8.68 -3.13 -12.39
C VAL A 393 -7.52 -2.14 -12.53
N ILE A 394 -6.79 -1.83 -11.45
CA ILE A 394 -5.70 -0.85 -11.48
C ILE A 394 -4.52 -1.32 -12.33
N PRO A 395 -3.91 -2.51 -12.13
CA PRO A 395 -2.89 -3.04 -13.03
C PRO A 395 -3.38 -3.18 -14.48
N HIS A 396 -4.65 -3.52 -14.67
CA HIS A 396 -5.24 -3.63 -16.01
C HIS A 396 -5.30 -2.27 -16.71
N PHE A 397 -5.83 -1.24 -16.06
CA PHE A 397 -5.87 0.12 -16.60
C PHE A 397 -4.46 0.67 -16.85
N LYS A 398 -3.53 0.44 -15.93
CA LYS A 398 -2.12 0.84 -16.10
C LYS A 398 -1.54 0.26 -17.39
N LYS A 399 -1.70 -1.05 -17.61
CA LYS A 399 -1.24 -1.72 -18.83
C LYS A 399 -1.92 -1.18 -20.08
N GLN A 400 -3.22 -0.88 -20.04
CA GLN A 400 -3.95 -0.29 -21.16
C GLN A 400 -3.45 1.12 -21.48
N ILE A 401 -3.21 1.96 -20.47
CA ILE A 401 -2.66 3.32 -20.65
C ILE A 401 -1.23 3.26 -21.21
N GLU A 402 -0.38 2.37 -20.70
CA GLU A 402 0.99 2.17 -21.22
C GLU A 402 1.00 1.71 -22.69
N ASN A 403 -0.06 1.03 -23.14
CA ASN A 403 -0.26 0.61 -24.53
C ASN A 403 -1.06 1.63 -25.37
N ASN A 404 -1.20 2.89 -24.91
CA ASN A 404 -1.96 3.96 -25.56
C ASN A 404 -3.47 3.71 -25.68
N GLY A 405 -4.05 2.90 -24.79
CA GLY A 405 -5.48 2.64 -24.72
C GLY A 405 -6.04 1.63 -25.72
N PRO A 406 -7.37 1.54 -25.85
CA PRO A 406 -8.36 2.20 -25.01
C PRO A 406 -8.38 1.62 -23.58
N VAL A 407 -8.83 2.46 -22.60
CA VAL A 407 -9.18 1.98 -21.27
C VAL A 407 -10.60 1.44 -21.30
N THR A 408 -10.79 0.17 -20.89
CA THR A 408 -12.10 -0.49 -20.98
C THR A 408 -12.80 -0.53 -19.63
N VAL A 409 -14.02 0.00 -19.56
CA VAL A 409 -14.90 -0.01 -18.38
C VAL A 409 -16.16 -0.79 -18.73
N THR A 410 -16.63 -1.67 -17.83
CA THR A 410 -17.77 -2.54 -18.13
C THR A 410 -19.10 -1.80 -18.17
N HIS A 411 -19.29 -0.78 -17.32
CA HIS A 411 -20.51 0.05 -17.33
C HIS A 411 -20.22 1.44 -16.75
N PRO A 412 -20.84 2.55 -17.25
CA PRO A 412 -20.59 3.90 -16.76
C PRO A 412 -20.95 4.10 -15.28
N GLU A 413 -21.97 3.41 -14.78
CA GLU A 413 -22.44 3.54 -13.39
C GLU A 413 -21.84 2.49 -12.45
N ILE A 414 -20.96 1.62 -12.92
CA ILE A 414 -20.39 0.57 -12.07
C ILE A 414 -19.56 1.16 -10.93
N THR A 415 -19.85 0.71 -9.72
CA THR A 415 -19.12 1.13 -8.53
C THR A 415 -18.48 -0.08 -7.84
N ARG A 416 -17.36 0.17 -7.14
CA ARG A 416 -16.71 -0.81 -6.29
C ARG A 416 -16.22 -0.16 -5.01
N TYR A 417 -16.21 -0.94 -3.94
CA TYR A 417 -15.52 -0.57 -2.72
C TYR A 417 -14.05 -0.90 -2.86
N PHE A 418 -13.19 -0.02 -2.36
CA PHE A 418 -11.75 -0.24 -2.36
C PHE A 418 -11.12 -0.01 -0.99
N MET A 419 -10.11 -0.80 -0.70
CA MET A 419 -9.26 -0.64 0.48
C MET A 419 -7.81 -0.96 0.06
N THR A 420 -6.81 -0.48 0.79
CA THR A 420 -5.42 -0.87 0.51
C THR A 420 -5.18 -2.32 0.94
N ILE A 421 -4.19 -2.99 0.34
CA ILE A 421 -3.84 -4.36 0.73
C ILE A 421 -3.35 -4.37 2.19
N ASP A 422 -2.51 -3.40 2.56
CA ASP A 422 -2.01 -3.21 3.93
C ASP A 422 -3.17 -3.06 4.94
N GLU A 423 -4.14 -2.17 4.66
CA GLU A 423 -5.33 -1.97 5.50
C GLU A 423 -6.14 -3.26 5.65
N ALA A 424 -6.41 -3.98 4.55
CA ALA A 424 -7.17 -5.22 4.57
C ALA A 424 -6.49 -6.27 5.45
N CYS A 425 -5.18 -6.46 5.30
CA CYS A 425 -4.41 -7.44 6.07
C CYS A 425 -4.31 -7.07 7.54
N GLN A 426 -4.16 -5.78 7.88
CA GLN A 426 -4.23 -5.30 9.25
C GLN A 426 -5.57 -5.68 9.92
N LEU A 427 -6.70 -5.47 9.20
CA LEU A 427 -8.02 -5.83 9.72
C LEU A 427 -8.23 -7.35 9.82
N VAL A 428 -7.65 -8.14 8.90
CA VAL A 428 -7.67 -9.62 8.98
C VAL A 428 -6.92 -10.11 10.23
N LEU A 429 -5.75 -9.55 10.52
CA LEU A 429 -4.99 -9.88 11.73
C LEU A 429 -5.75 -9.48 13.01
N GLU A 430 -6.35 -8.29 13.02
CA GLU A 430 -7.16 -7.84 14.18
C GLU A 430 -8.40 -8.72 14.38
N ALA A 431 -9.14 -9.06 13.30
CA ALA A 431 -10.27 -9.98 13.37
C ALA A 431 -9.85 -11.36 13.87
N GLY A 432 -8.72 -11.89 13.36
CA GLY A 432 -8.13 -13.14 13.84
C GLY A 432 -7.79 -13.13 15.31
N ALA A 433 -7.29 -12.01 15.84
CA ALA A 433 -6.95 -11.89 17.25
C ALA A 433 -8.15 -11.70 18.18
N MET A 434 -9.21 -11.00 17.69
CA MET A 434 -10.39 -10.68 18.52
C MET A 434 -11.48 -11.75 18.47
N GLY A 435 -11.48 -12.60 17.45
CA GLY A 435 -12.53 -13.61 17.20
C GLY A 435 -12.65 -14.62 18.34
N LYS A 436 -13.88 -15.01 18.62
CA LYS A 436 -14.26 -15.99 19.63
C LYS A 436 -14.74 -17.33 19.04
N GLY A 437 -14.86 -17.37 17.70
CA GLY A 437 -15.31 -18.52 16.90
C GLY A 437 -16.75 -18.37 16.41
N GLY A 438 -16.97 -18.64 15.11
CA GLY A 438 -18.27 -18.60 14.44
C GLY A 438 -18.63 -17.24 13.84
N GLU A 439 -17.88 -16.17 14.11
CA GLU A 439 -18.21 -14.85 13.61
C GLU A 439 -17.79 -14.66 12.14
N ILE A 440 -18.61 -13.85 11.44
CA ILE A 440 -18.25 -13.27 10.15
C ILE A 440 -17.98 -11.79 10.38
N TYR A 441 -16.74 -11.40 10.25
CA TYR A 441 -16.31 -10.00 10.36
C TYR A 441 -16.41 -9.31 9.01
N VAL A 442 -17.11 -8.17 8.98
CA VAL A 442 -17.27 -7.32 7.80
C VAL A 442 -16.50 -6.03 8.02
N PHE A 443 -15.66 -5.67 7.05
CA PHE A 443 -14.84 -4.47 7.17
C PHE A 443 -15.54 -3.25 6.58
N ASP A 444 -15.40 -2.11 7.25
CA ASP A 444 -15.87 -0.81 6.74
C ASP A 444 -15.06 -0.43 5.50
N MET A 445 -15.70 -0.53 4.36
CA MET A 445 -15.11 -0.24 3.06
C MET A 445 -15.17 1.26 2.69
N GLY A 446 -15.79 2.10 3.53
CA GLY A 446 -16.05 3.52 3.21
C GLY A 446 -17.03 3.69 2.05
N SER A 447 -16.87 4.75 1.27
CA SER A 447 -17.76 5.04 0.13
C SER A 447 -17.34 4.28 -1.13
N PRO A 448 -18.32 3.80 -1.93
CA PRO A 448 -18.06 3.16 -3.22
C PRO A 448 -17.52 4.19 -4.23
N ILE A 449 -16.66 3.74 -5.14
CA ILE A 449 -16.01 4.56 -6.16
C ILE A 449 -16.49 4.12 -7.54
N LYS A 450 -16.87 5.07 -8.39
CA LYS A 450 -17.18 4.77 -9.80
C LYS A 450 -15.90 4.37 -10.54
N ILE A 451 -15.97 3.27 -11.27
CA ILE A 451 -14.81 2.76 -12.00
C ILE A 451 -14.39 3.71 -13.14
N ILE A 452 -15.34 4.46 -13.69
CA ILE A 452 -15.04 5.50 -14.69
C ILE A 452 -14.21 6.65 -14.09
N ASP A 453 -14.47 7.07 -12.84
CA ASP A 453 -13.70 8.11 -12.16
C ASP A 453 -12.27 7.63 -11.88
N LEU A 454 -12.14 6.35 -11.49
CA LEU A 454 -10.84 5.70 -11.34
C LEU A 454 -10.04 5.72 -12.65
N ALA A 455 -10.68 5.40 -13.79
CA ALA A 455 -10.06 5.45 -15.12
C ALA A 455 -9.60 6.87 -15.47
N HIS A 456 -10.45 7.88 -15.26
CA HIS A 456 -10.11 9.28 -15.47
C HIS A 456 -8.89 9.71 -14.64
N HIS A 457 -8.87 9.39 -13.34
CA HIS A 457 -7.75 9.72 -12.46
C HIS A 457 -6.46 9.04 -12.90
N MET A 458 -6.51 7.75 -13.26
CA MET A 458 -5.32 7.01 -13.70
C MET A 458 -4.73 7.58 -15.00
N ILE A 459 -5.55 7.92 -15.98
CA ILE A 459 -5.09 8.57 -17.22
C ILE A 459 -4.44 9.92 -16.90
N ARG A 460 -5.08 10.75 -16.06
CA ARG A 460 -4.55 12.07 -15.68
C ARG A 460 -3.23 11.98 -14.89
N LEU A 461 -3.06 10.98 -14.03
CA LEU A 461 -1.81 10.74 -13.31
C LEU A 461 -0.61 10.50 -14.23
N THR A 462 -0.84 9.99 -15.45
CA THR A 462 0.22 9.87 -16.46
C THR A 462 0.47 11.16 -17.26
N GLY A 463 -0.32 12.24 -17.01
CA GLY A 463 -0.25 13.51 -17.73
C GLY A 463 -1.02 13.51 -19.06
N LEU A 464 -1.84 12.47 -19.30
CA LEU A 464 -2.66 12.33 -20.51
C LEU A 464 -4.10 12.79 -20.23
N VAL A 465 -4.84 13.15 -21.28
CA VAL A 465 -6.22 13.64 -21.21
C VAL A 465 -7.19 12.52 -21.57
N PRO A 466 -8.15 12.16 -20.67
CA PRO A 466 -9.19 11.20 -20.99
C PRO A 466 -9.99 11.61 -22.21
N ASN A 467 -10.31 10.67 -23.08
CA ASN A 467 -11.04 10.80 -24.34
C ASN A 467 -10.39 11.68 -25.43
N GLN A 468 -9.25 12.31 -25.16
CA GLN A 468 -8.43 13.00 -26.16
C GLN A 468 -7.18 12.17 -26.49
N ASP A 469 -6.33 11.91 -25.50
CA ASP A 469 -5.10 11.13 -25.65
C ASP A 469 -5.39 9.63 -25.51
N ILE A 470 -6.25 9.26 -24.54
CA ILE A 470 -6.65 7.87 -24.26
C ILE A 470 -8.17 7.77 -24.27
N LYS A 471 -8.74 6.95 -25.15
CA LYS A 471 -10.18 6.68 -25.17
C LYS A 471 -10.60 5.80 -24.00
N ILE A 472 -11.81 6.05 -23.48
CA ILE A 472 -12.49 5.16 -22.55
C ILE A 472 -13.64 4.50 -23.29
N GLU A 473 -13.68 3.17 -23.30
CA GLU A 473 -14.69 2.37 -24.00
C GLU A 473 -15.51 1.55 -23.01
N PHE A 474 -16.82 1.45 -23.27
CA PHE A 474 -17.73 0.64 -22.46
C PHE A 474 -17.97 -0.70 -23.14
N THR A 475 -17.67 -1.80 -22.40
CA THR A 475 -17.72 -3.17 -22.95
C THR A 475 -19.02 -3.92 -22.63
N GLY A 476 -19.86 -3.39 -21.77
CA GLY A 476 -21.00 -4.10 -21.16
C GLY A 476 -20.57 -4.89 -19.92
N LEU A 477 -21.54 -5.17 -19.02
CA LEU A 477 -21.31 -6.01 -17.85
C LEU A 477 -20.95 -7.44 -18.28
N ARG A 478 -20.04 -8.06 -17.56
CA ARG A 478 -19.64 -9.45 -17.77
C ARG A 478 -20.67 -10.39 -17.13
N PRO A 479 -20.79 -11.66 -17.58
CA PRO A 479 -21.61 -12.64 -16.89
C PRO A 479 -21.28 -12.73 -15.41
N GLY A 480 -22.31 -12.67 -14.55
CA GLY A 480 -22.17 -12.69 -13.10
C GLY A 480 -21.61 -11.42 -12.45
N GLU A 481 -21.34 -10.35 -13.21
CA GLU A 481 -20.83 -9.09 -12.66
C GLU A 481 -21.97 -8.20 -12.15
N LYS A 482 -21.92 -7.80 -10.87
CA LYS A 482 -22.87 -6.86 -10.27
C LYS A 482 -22.56 -5.42 -10.66
N LEU A 483 -23.58 -4.59 -10.88
CA LEU A 483 -23.42 -3.14 -11.05
C LEU A 483 -22.91 -2.50 -9.74
N TYR A 484 -23.48 -2.91 -8.61
CA TYR A 484 -23.14 -2.48 -7.25
C TYR A 484 -22.84 -3.70 -6.39
N GLU A 485 -21.78 -3.64 -5.59
CA GLU A 485 -21.45 -4.71 -4.63
C GLU A 485 -22.08 -4.42 -3.27
N GLU A 486 -22.45 -5.48 -2.55
CA GLU A 486 -23.08 -5.44 -1.24
C GLU A 486 -22.10 -5.98 -0.18
N LEU A 487 -22.05 -5.33 0.97
CA LEU A 487 -21.20 -5.79 2.08
C LEU A 487 -21.96 -6.75 3.02
N LEU A 488 -23.29 -6.63 3.05
CA LEU A 488 -24.20 -7.40 3.88
C LEU A 488 -25.33 -7.97 3.03
N ALA A 489 -25.82 -9.17 3.36
CA ALA A 489 -27.04 -9.69 2.78
C ALA A 489 -28.27 -8.96 3.34
N ASP A 490 -29.40 -8.97 2.60
CA ASP A 490 -30.65 -8.25 2.96
C ASP A 490 -31.17 -8.57 4.36
N LYS A 491 -30.90 -9.77 4.87
CA LYS A 491 -31.32 -10.26 6.18
C LYS A 491 -30.23 -10.18 7.24
N GLU A 492 -29.03 -9.70 6.90
CA GLU A 492 -27.93 -9.54 7.84
C GLU A 492 -27.97 -8.13 8.47
N THR A 493 -27.83 -8.08 9.77
CA THR A 493 -27.57 -6.86 10.53
C THR A 493 -26.15 -6.88 11.05
N THR A 494 -25.63 -5.74 11.50
CA THR A 494 -24.30 -5.66 12.07
C THR A 494 -24.31 -5.42 13.56
N LEU A 495 -23.36 -6.03 14.27
CA LEU A 495 -23.00 -5.70 15.63
C LEU A 495 -21.65 -4.95 15.61
N ALA A 496 -21.57 -3.85 16.37
CA ALA A 496 -20.34 -3.12 16.54
C ALA A 496 -19.31 -3.95 17.31
N THR A 497 -18.04 -3.79 16.99
CA THR A 497 -16.93 -4.32 17.76
C THR A 497 -16.19 -3.21 18.50
N HIS A 498 -15.14 -3.54 19.25
CA HIS A 498 -14.26 -2.53 19.83
C HIS A 498 -13.41 -1.79 18.77
N HIS A 499 -13.32 -2.33 17.56
CA HIS A 499 -12.61 -1.71 16.44
C HIS A 499 -13.59 -1.02 15.50
N GLN A 500 -13.46 0.30 15.30
CA GLN A 500 -14.42 1.12 14.54
C GLN A 500 -14.64 0.67 13.10
N LYS A 501 -13.67 -0.02 12.49
CA LYS A 501 -13.73 -0.48 11.09
C LYS A 501 -14.06 -1.96 10.94
N ILE A 502 -14.36 -2.67 12.02
CA ILE A 502 -14.72 -4.08 12.01
C ILE A 502 -16.09 -4.24 12.65
N MET A 503 -17.03 -4.80 11.92
CA MET A 503 -18.37 -5.15 12.39
C MET A 503 -18.53 -6.67 12.34
N ILE A 504 -19.45 -7.24 13.12
CA ILE A 504 -19.85 -8.63 13.03
C ILE A 504 -21.16 -8.69 12.25
N ALA A 505 -21.20 -9.46 11.17
CA ALA A 505 -22.46 -9.78 10.51
C ALA A 505 -23.28 -10.71 11.41
N LYS A 506 -24.44 -10.23 11.86
CA LYS A 506 -25.42 -11.07 12.56
C LYS A 506 -26.30 -11.69 11.49
N SER A 507 -25.98 -12.93 11.10
CA SER A 507 -26.84 -13.70 10.21
C SER A 507 -28.10 -14.11 10.93
N SER A 508 -29.25 -13.90 10.30
CA SER A 508 -30.50 -14.55 10.74
C SER A 508 -30.56 -16.03 10.35
N TYR A 509 -29.56 -16.49 9.60
CA TYR A 509 -29.39 -17.89 9.25
C TYR A 509 -28.50 -18.57 10.32
N GLU A 510 -29.12 -19.13 11.37
CA GLU A 510 -28.48 -20.22 12.09
C GLU A 510 -28.20 -21.33 11.08
N PHE A 511 -26.97 -21.88 11.10
CA PHE A 511 -26.65 -23.00 10.22
C PHE A 511 -27.61 -24.15 10.56
N ASP A 512 -28.52 -24.44 9.65
CA ASP A 512 -29.46 -25.55 9.78
C ASP A 512 -28.69 -26.85 9.57
N ILE A 513 -28.68 -27.72 10.58
CA ILE A 513 -28.05 -29.05 10.54
C ILE A 513 -28.54 -29.86 9.32
N SER A 514 -29.74 -29.61 8.81
CA SER A 514 -30.26 -30.22 7.57
C SER A 514 -29.39 -29.94 6.34
N LYS A 515 -28.59 -28.87 6.34
CA LYS A 515 -27.65 -28.55 5.25
C LYS A 515 -26.37 -29.42 5.25
N SER A 516 -26.10 -30.21 6.30
CA SER A 516 -24.94 -31.10 6.36
C SER A 516 -24.93 -32.13 5.23
N SER A 517 -26.11 -32.65 4.88
CA SER A 517 -26.26 -33.57 3.75
C SER A 517 -25.96 -32.91 2.40
N LEU A 518 -26.37 -31.64 2.22
CA LEU A 518 -26.09 -30.87 1.00
C LEU A 518 -24.61 -30.55 0.83
N LEU A 519 -23.90 -30.32 1.93
CA LEU A 519 -22.44 -30.13 1.91
C LEU A 519 -21.70 -31.40 1.47
N ALA A 520 -22.11 -32.58 1.97
CA ALA A 520 -21.56 -33.87 1.57
C ALA A 520 -21.88 -34.19 0.10
N GLU A 521 -23.11 -33.96 -0.33
CA GLU A 521 -23.55 -34.14 -1.72
C GLU A 521 -22.75 -33.24 -2.69
N LEU A 522 -22.54 -31.98 -2.33
CA LEU A 522 -21.72 -31.06 -3.12
C LEU A 522 -20.30 -31.55 -3.28
N GLU A 523 -19.67 -32.04 -2.21
CA GLU A 523 -18.32 -32.62 -2.25
C GLU A 523 -18.26 -33.86 -3.14
N GLU A 524 -19.25 -34.74 -3.04
CA GLU A 524 -19.34 -35.96 -3.86
C GLU A 524 -19.37 -35.60 -5.36
N PHE A 525 -20.25 -34.68 -5.78
CA PHE A 525 -20.34 -34.29 -7.19
C PHE A 525 -19.08 -33.56 -7.70
N ILE A 526 -18.40 -32.80 -6.84
CA ILE A 526 -17.09 -32.24 -7.18
C ILE A 526 -16.07 -33.36 -7.43
N ASN A 527 -16.06 -34.39 -6.59
CA ASN A 527 -15.14 -35.53 -6.72
C ASN A 527 -15.41 -36.36 -7.96
N LEU A 528 -16.69 -36.52 -8.33
CA LEU A 528 -17.14 -37.21 -9.53
C LEU A 528 -16.95 -36.38 -10.81
N ASN A 529 -16.57 -35.12 -10.70
CA ASN A 529 -16.41 -34.16 -11.79
C ASN A 529 -17.72 -33.91 -12.59
N GLU A 530 -18.88 -33.97 -11.92
CA GLU A 530 -20.21 -33.83 -12.51
C GLU A 530 -20.68 -32.38 -12.47
N LYS A 531 -20.41 -31.61 -13.52
CA LYS A 531 -20.66 -30.15 -13.56
C LYS A 531 -22.10 -29.76 -13.27
N GLU A 532 -23.09 -30.40 -13.92
CA GLU A 532 -24.51 -30.01 -13.78
C GLU A 532 -25.04 -30.29 -12.38
N GLN A 533 -24.75 -31.48 -11.83
CA GLN A 533 -25.14 -31.87 -10.50
C GLN A 533 -24.46 -30.98 -9.45
N THR A 534 -23.19 -30.68 -9.64
CA THR A 534 -22.44 -29.77 -8.76
C THR A 534 -23.08 -28.37 -8.69
N ILE A 535 -23.46 -27.80 -9.84
CA ILE A 535 -24.14 -26.48 -9.87
C ILE A 535 -25.54 -26.56 -9.23
N LYS A 536 -26.27 -27.65 -9.45
CA LYS A 536 -27.59 -27.87 -8.83
C LYS A 536 -27.46 -28.00 -7.30
N SER A 537 -26.55 -28.81 -6.81
CA SER A 537 -26.28 -28.98 -5.39
C SER A 537 -25.80 -27.66 -4.76
N LEU A 538 -24.94 -26.89 -5.45
CA LEU A 538 -24.54 -25.56 -5.00
C LEU A 538 -25.73 -24.61 -4.86
N LYS A 539 -26.67 -24.57 -5.80
CA LYS A 539 -27.90 -23.77 -5.71
C LYS A 539 -28.79 -24.19 -4.54
N SER A 540 -28.88 -25.49 -4.27
CA SER A 540 -29.62 -25.99 -3.12
C SER A 540 -28.98 -25.59 -1.78
N LEU A 541 -27.65 -25.60 -1.71
CA LEU A 541 -26.88 -25.21 -0.53
C LEU A 541 -26.88 -23.68 -0.29
N VAL A 542 -26.84 -22.90 -1.37
CA VAL A 542 -26.77 -21.43 -1.39
C VAL A 542 -28.01 -20.89 -2.15
N PRO A 543 -29.21 -20.89 -1.53
CA PRO A 543 -30.45 -20.48 -2.19
C PRO A 543 -30.44 -19.03 -2.69
N GLU A 544 -29.64 -18.17 -2.05
CA GLU A 544 -29.43 -16.78 -2.44
C GLU A 544 -28.57 -16.64 -3.72
N TYR A 545 -28.02 -17.72 -4.26
CA TYR A 545 -27.27 -17.70 -5.53
C TYR A 545 -28.24 -17.61 -6.72
N ILE A 546 -28.27 -16.42 -7.32
CA ILE A 546 -29.05 -16.13 -8.52
C ILE A 546 -28.12 -16.18 -9.73
N ASN A 547 -28.20 -17.24 -10.52
CA ASN A 547 -27.49 -17.32 -11.80
C ASN A 547 -28.36 -16.67 -12.88
N ASP A 548 -28.08 -15.43 -13.22
CA ASP A 548 -28.75 -14.69 -14.29
C ASP A 548 -28.18 -15.13 -15.67
N THR A 549 -28.50 -16.37 -16.08
CA THR A 549 -28.16 -16.88 -17.42
C THR A 549 -29.06 -16.26 -18.51
N SER A 550 -30.02 -15.38 -18.15
CA SER A 550 -30.99 -14.79 -19.08
C SER A 550 -30.43 -13.65 -19.93
N ASN A 551 -29.19 -13.22 -19.72
CA ASN A 551 -28.51 -12.23 -20.55
C ASN A 551 -27.55 -12.87 -21.57
N GLU A 552 -27.94 -13.93 -22.27
CA GLU A 552 -27.35 -14.32 -23.55
C GLU A 552 -27.76 -13.30 -24.62
N THR A 553 -27.12 -12.13 -24.64
CA THR A 553 -27.17 -11.22 -25.78
C THR A 553 -26.20 -11.72 -26.85
N PRO A 554 -26.58 -11.66 -28.15
CA PRO A 554 -25.84 -12.28 -29.24
C PRO A 554 -24.61 -11.46 -29.65
N SER A 555 -23.52 -11.51 -28.87
CA SER A 555 -22.25 -10.89 -29.25
C SER A 555 -21.02 -11.79 -29.06
N THR A 556 -21.22 -13.09 -28.90
CA THR A 556 -20.16 -14.07 -28.66
C THR A 556 -19.18 -14.27 -29.84
N LYS A 557 -19.43 -13.71 -31.00
CA LYS A 557 -18.55 -13.85 -32.19
C LYS A 557 -17.43 -12.79 -32.28
N LYS A 558 -17.42 -11.75 -31.45
CA LYS A 558 -16.38 -10.71 -31.46
C LYS A 558 -15.35 -10.81 -30.32
N GLN A 559 -15.64 -11.60 -29.26
CA GLN A 559 -14.77 -11.67 -28.08
C GLN A 559 -13.58 -12.63 -28.17
N GLN A 560 -13.52 -13.48 -29.20
CA GLN A 560 -12.38 -14.42 -29.39
C GLN A 560 -11.10 -13.80 -29.98
N ARG A 561 -11.04 -12.48 -30.21
CA ARG A 561 -9.86 -11.81 -30.80
C ARG A 561 -9.14 -10.82 -29.86
N ILE A 562 -9.45 -10.77 -28.57
CA ILE A 562 -8.85 -9.78 -27.63
C ILE A 562 -8.27 -10.50 -26.39
N TYR A 563 -7.65 -11.65 -26.54
CA TYR A 563 -6.74 -12.22 -25.54
C TYR A 563 -5.48 -12.72 -26.24
#